data_28703bf150675bcb9b946d2240e56fe6
#
_entry.id   28703bf150675bcb9b946d2240e56fe6
#
_cell.length_a   1.000
_cell.length_b   1.000
_cell.length_c   1.000
_cell.angle_alpha   90.00
_cell.angle_beta   90.00
_cell.angle_gamma   90.00
#
_symmetry.space_group_name_H-M   'P 1'
#
loop_
_entity.id
_entity.type
_entity.pdbx_description
1 polymer ?
#
loop_
_entity_poly.entity_id
_entity_poly.type
_entity_poly.pdbx_seq_one_letter_code
_entity_poly.pdbx_strand_id
1 'polypeptide(L)'
;MNIFSNKKILIYGLGKSGLSTFKFLKSKSNVFLYDDFQLVFKNKEIDRKIISYKKVVNSEFDFIIISPGIDINRCKLKKFLKINRKKIYSDLDVFYSFYKNDCI
;
A
#
# COMPACT_ATOMS: atom_id res chain seq x y z
N MET A 1 -3.70 -20.29 -0.88
CA MET A 1 -2.80 -19.15 -1.12
C MET A 1 -3.56 -17.85 -0.91
N ASN A 2 -2.92 -16.88 -0.28
CA ASN A 2 -3.55 -15.59 0.02
C ASN A 2 -3.61 -14.71 -1.23
N ILE A 3 -4.69 -13.94 -1.39
CA ILE A 3 -4.87 -13.08 -2.56
C ILE A 3 -3.80 -11.98 -2.66
N PHE A 4 -3.21 -11.58 -1.52
CA PHE A 4 -2.17 -10.54 -1.48
C PHE A 4 -0.76 -11.07 -1.68
N SER A 5 -0.57 -12.39 -1.80
CA SER A 5 0.76 -12.98 -2.00
C SER A 5 1.18 -12.92 -3.46
N ASN A 6 2.45 -12.63 -3.71
CA ASN A 6 3.04 -12.57 -5.05
C ASN A 6 2.34 -11.55 -5.97
N LYS A 7 1.94 -10.42 -5.42
CA LYS A 7 1.26 -9.36 -6.14
C LYS A 7 2.10 -8.08 -6.13
N LYS A 8 1.80 -7.18 -7.07
CA LYS A 8 2.36 -5.84 -7.09
C LYS A 8 1.41 -4.92 -6.32
N ILE A 9 1.86 -4.44 -5.17
CA ILE A 9 1.02 -3.72 -4.21
C ILE A 9 1.58 -2.33 -3.96
N LEU A 10 0.70 -1.33 -3.97
CA LEU A 10 1.02 0.03 -3.53
C LEU A 10 0.45 0.24 -2.14
N ILE A 11 1.27 0.72 -1.22
CA ILE A 11 0.82 1.19 0.10
C ILE A 11 0.81 2.72 0.08
N TYR A 12 -0.35 3.29 0.26
CA TYR A 12 -0.57 4.74 0.25
C TYR A 12 -0.77 5.26 1.66
N GLY A 13 0.16 6.10 2.10
CA GLY A 13 0.18 6.64 3.46
C GLY A 13 1.18 5.89 4.33
N LEU A 14 2.23 6.60 4.77
CA LEU A 14 3.38 5.99 5.46
C LEU A 14 3.42 6.34 6.95
N GLY A 15 2.27 6.39 7.58
CA GLY A 15 2.17 6.43 9.04
C GLY A 15 2.39 5.04 9.62
N LYS A 16 2.07 4.87 10.90
CA LYS A 16 2.25 3.58 11.60
C LYS A 16 1.60 2.42 10.88
N SER A 17 0.37 2.61 10.44
CA SER A 17 -0.41 1.58 9.77
C SER A 17 0.24 1.14 8.46
N GLY A 18 0.60 2.12 7.61
CA GLY A 18 1.23 1.83 6.33
C GLY A 18 2.57 1.13 6.48
N LEU A 19 3.39 1.57 7.41
CA LEU A 19 4.70 0.95 7.66
C LEU A 19 4.56 -0.45 8.24
N SER A 20 3.59 -0.69 9.10
CA SER A 20 3.30 -2.03 9.63
C SER A 20 2.88 -2.97 8.52
N THR A 21 2.03 -2.50 7.62
CA THR A 21 1.59 -3.28 6.46
C THR A 21 2.76 -3.61 5.55
N PHE A 22 3.65 -2.65 5.32
CA PHE A 22 4.87 -2.88 4.54
C PHE A 22 5.74 -3.97 5.16
N LYS A 23 6.01 -3.89 6.45
CA LYS A 23 6.82 -4.90 7.15
C LYS A 23 6.22 -6.29 7.02
N PHE A 24 4.90 -6.36 7.06
CA PHE A 24 4.19 -7.64 6.94
C PHE A 24 4.24 -8.20 5.53
N LEU A 25 4.04 -7.35 4.51
CA LEU A 25 3.91 -7.78 3.11
C LEU A 25 5.23 -7.88 2.35
N LYS A 26 6.29 -7.21 2.80
CA LYS A 26 7.54 -7.10 2.03
C LYS A 26 8.17 -8.43 1.63
N SER A 27 7.97 -9.47 2.44
CA SER A 27 8.49 -10.82 2.15
C SER A 27 7.50 -11.67 1.35
N LYS A 28 6.28 -11.18 1.15
CA LYS A 28 5.20 -11.93 0.52
C LYS A 28 4.83 -11.41 -0.87
N SER A 29 5.14 -10.16 -1.14
CA SER A 29 4.73 -9.49 -2.38
C SER A 29 5.71 -8.40 -2.78
N ASN A 30 5.57 -7.89 -3.99
CA ASN A 30 6.36 -6.78 -4.49
C ASN A 30 5.67 -5.48 -4.09
N VAL A 31 6.15 -4.83 -3.03
CA VAL A 31 5.48 -3.70 -2.40
C VAL A 31 6.18 -2.40 -2.71
N PHE A 32 5.40 -1.40 -3.09
CA PHE A 32 5.85 -0.03 -3.31
C PHE A 32 5.14 0.90 -2.34
N LEU A 33 5.79 2.01 -1.99
CA LEU A 33 5.30 2.94 -0.99
C LEU A 33 5.11 4.33 -1.59
N TYR A 34 4.06 5.01 -1.18
CA TYR A 34 3.84 6.41 -1.55
C TYR A 34 3.12 7.16 -0.43
N ASP A 35 3.50 8.43 -0.27
CA ASP A 35 2.84 9.35 0.66
C ASP A 35 2.75 10.71 -0.03
N ASP A 36 1.66 11.45 0.22
CA ASP A 36 1.47 12.79 -0.35
C ASP A 36 2.53 13.77 0.15
N PHE A 37 3.08 13.51 1.32
CA PHE A 37 4.18 14.28 1.87
C PHE A 37 5.51 13.65 1.45
N GLN A 38 6.49 14.48 1.14
CA GLN A 38 7.80 13.97 0.76
C GLN A 38 8.57 13.56 2.02
N LEU A 39 8.37 12.31 2.42
CA LEU A 39 9.01 11.76 3.61
C LEU A 39 10.34 11.11 3.25
N VAL A 40 11.31 11.30 4.12
CA VAL A 40 12.61 10.63 4.03
C VAL A 40 12.78 9.76 5.26
N PHE A 41 13.09 8.51 5.06
CA PHE A 41 13.27 7.54 6.15
C PHE A 41 14.73 7.16 6.31
N LYS A 42 15.17 7.08 7.56
CA LYS A 42 16.53 6.61 7.88
C LYS A 42 16.69 5.13 7.52
N ASN A 43 15.62 4.38 7.61
CA ASN A 43 15.63 2.98 7.20
C ASN A 43 15.71 2.91 5.67
N LYS A 44 16.85 2.44 5.16
CA LYS A 44 17.11 2.39 3.72
C LYS A 44 16.19 1.46 2.96
N GLU A 45 15.71 0.41 3.59
CA GLU A 45 14.77 -0.53 2.98
C GLU A 45 13.43 0.16 2.69
N ILE A 46 12.94 0.94 3.64
CA ILE A 46 11.71 1.71 3.48
C ILE A 46 11.90 2.79 2.43
N ASP A 47 12.95 3.59 2.59
CA ASP A 47 13.21 4.74 1.72
C ASP A 47 13.35 4.32 0.25
N ARG A 48 13.99 3.19 0.02
CA ARG A 48 14.21 2.65 -1.32
C ARG A 48 12.93 2.23 -2.03
N LYS A 49 11.89 1.89 -1.28
CA LYS A 49 10.60 1.45 -1.83
C LYS A 49 9.63 2.60 -2.09
N ILE A 50 9.95 3.80 -1.64
CA ILE A 50 9.11 4.98 -1.89
C ILE A 50 9.25 5.41 -3.34
N ILE A 51 8.13 5.54 -4.04
CA ILE A 51 8.11 5.96 -5.44
C ILE A 51 7.43 7.32 -5.58
N SER A 52 7.68 7.99 -6.71
CA SER A 52 7.14 9.31 -6.99
C SER A 52 5.68 9.25 -7.41
N TYR A 53 4.99 10.39 -7.31
CA TYR A 53 3.63 10.54 -7.83
C TYR A 53 3.54 10.11 -9.29
N LYS A 54 4.47 10.58 -10.12
CA LYS A 54 4.50 10.25 -11.55
C LYS A 54 4.60 8.74 -11.77
N LYS A 55 5.42 8.07 -10.99
CA LYS A 55 5.58 6.62 -11.09
C LYS A 55 4.31 5.88 -10.68
N VAL A 56 3.65 6.36 -9.62
CA VAL A 56 2.38 5.76 -9.18
C VAL A 56 1.34 5.82 -10.28
N VAL A 57 1.09 7.00 -10.84
CA VAL A 57 0.01 7.18 -11.82
C VAL A 57 0.30 6.52 -13.16
N ASN A 58 1.56 6.22 -13.45
CA ASN A 58 1.97 5.54 -14.67
C ASN A 58 2.21 4.03 -14.49
N SER A 59 1.90 3.50 -13.31
CA SER A 59 2.07 2.09 -12.99
C SER A 59 0.74 1.41 -12.80
N GLU A 60 0.71 0.09 -13.00
CA GLU A 60 -0.43 -0.73 -12.66
C GLU A 60 -0.09 -1.57 -11.44
N PHE A 61 -0.98 -1.58 -10.47
CA PHE A 61 -0.84 -2.38 -9.26
C PHE A 61 -1.98 -3.39 -9.21
N ASP A 62 -1.71 -4.53 -8.61
CA ASP A 62 -2.76 -5.52 -8.37
C ASP A 62 -3.68 -5.08 -7.22
N PHE A 63 -3.08 -4.46 -6.19
CA PHE A 63 -3.81 -3.94 -5.04
C PHE A 63 -3.23 -2.63 -4.57
N ILE A 64 -4.09 -1.79 -3.98
CA ILE A 64 -3.71 -0.51 -3.38
C ILE A 64 -4.22 -0.53 -1.95
N ILE A 65 -3.30 -0.45 -0.98
CA ILE A 65 -3.64 -0.46 0.44
C ILE A 65 -3.58 0.98 0.94
N ILE A 66 -4.70 1.49 1.42
CA ILE A 66 -4.81 2.87 1.88
C ILE A 66 -4.87 2.92 3.40
N SER A 67 -4.03 3.78 3.99
CA SER A 67 -4.05 4.03 5.43
C SER A 67 -5.32 4.76 5.84
N PRO A 68 -5.84 4.50 7.06
CA PRO A 68 -7.10 5.12 7.51
C PRO A 68 -7.08 6.65 7.56
N GLY A 69 -5.89 7.25 7.70
CA GLY A 69 -5.75 8.71 7.78
C GLY A 69 -5.85 9.43 6.44
N ILE A 70 -5.91 8.71 5.33
CA ILE A 70 -5.99 9.31 4.00
C ILE A 70 -7.45 9.66 3.68
N ASP A 71 -7.69 10.95 3.38
CA ASP A 71 -8.99 11.39 2.85
C ASP A 71 -8.98 11.19 1.33
N ILE A 72 -9.65 10.16 0.85
CA ILE A 72 -9.65 9.80 -0.57
C ILE A 72 -10.30 10.87 -1.46
N ASN A 73 -11.06 11.78 -0.88
CA ASN A 73 -11.69 12.88 -1.63
C ASN A 73 -10.79 14.09 -1.78
N ARG A 74 -9.70 14.18 -1.00
CA ARG A 74 -8.81 15.34 -0.96
C ARG A 74 -7.34 15.02 -1.21
N CYS A 75 -7.00 13.78 -1.40
CA CYS A 75 -5.61 13.36 -1.59
C CYS A 75 -5.13 13.62 -3.02
N LYS A 76 -3.80 13.63 -3.19
CA LYS A 76 -3.18 13.85 -4.50
C LYS A 76 -3.51 12.76 -5.50
N LEU A 77 -3.75 11.54 -5.04
CA LEU A 77 -4.06 10.39 -5.89
C LEU A 77 -5.57 10.21 -6.13
N LYS A 78 -6.39 11.21 -5.85
CA LYS A 78 -7.85 11.09 -5.96
C LYS A 78 -8.31 10.48 -7.27
N LYS A 79 -7.83 10.97 -8.41
CA LYS A 79 -8.22 10.47 -9.73
C LYS A 79 -7.74 9.04 -9.96
N PHE A 80 -6.50 8.76 -9.56
CA PHE A 80 -5.91 7.43 -9.67
C PHE A 80 -6.71 6.41 -8.86
N LEU A 81 -7.08 6.76 -7.64
CA LEU A 81 -7.88 5.88 -6.77
C LEU A 81 -9.28 5.65 -7.33
N LYS A 82 -9.88 6.68 -7.92
CA LYS A 82 -11.20 6.54 -8.52
C LYS A 82 -11.18 5.53 -9.68
N ILE A 83 -10.15 5.59 -10.51
CA ILE A 83 -9.98 4.66 -11.64
C ILE A 83 -9.72 3.24 -11.15
N ASN A 84 -8.97 3.10 -10.05
CA ASN A 84 -8.55 1.81 -9.51
C ASN A 84 -9.40 1.35 -8.32
N ARG A 85 -10.60 1.84 -8.20
CA ARG A 85 -11.48 1.64 -7.03
C ARG A 85 -11.64 0.19 -6.61
N LYS A 86 -11.71 -0.73 -7.57
CA LYS A 86 -11.90 -2.16 -7.30
C LYS A 86 -10.66 -2.83 -6.68
N LYS A 87 -9.51 -2.16 -6.71
CA LYS A 87 -8.24 -2.69 -6.22
C LYS A 87 -7.89 -2.16 -4.83
N ILE A 88 -8.74 -1.32 -4.24
CA ILE A 88 -8.46 -0.63 -2.99
C ILE A 88 -8.89 -1.47 -1.79
N TYR A 89 -7.97 -1.61 -0.85
CA TYR A 89 -8.18 -2.33 0.41
C TYR A 89 -7.56 -1.53 1.56
N SER A 90 -7.97 -1.84 2.78
CA SER A 90 -7.37 -1.28 3.98
C SER A 90 -6.31 -2.21 4.53
N ASP A 91 -5.50 -1.71 5.47
CA ASP A 91 -4.55 -2.52 6.22
C ASP A 91 -5.26 -3.65 6.98
N LEU A 92 -6.43 -3.36 7.53
CA LEU A 92 -7.23 -4.37 8.25
C LEU A 92 -7.66 -5.51 7.31
N ASP A 93 -8.01 -5.19 6.07
CA ASP A 93 -8.36 -6.22 5.08
C ASP A 93 -7.19 -7.17 4.85
N VAL A 94 -5.97 -6.63 4.77
CA VAL A 94 -4.76 -7.42 4.58
C VAL A 94 -4.53 -8.36 5.77
N PHE A 95 -4.48 -7.80 6.98
CA PHE A 95 -4.22 -8.59 8.18
C PHE A 95 -5.31 -9.62 8.42
N TYR A 96 -6.55 -9.25 8.25
CA TYR A 96 -7.68 -10.17 8.42
C TYR A 96 -7.60 -11.34 7.43
N SER A 97 -7.24 -11.05 6.18
CA SER A 97 -7.10 -12.06 5.14
C SER A 97 -6.08 -13.13 5.54
N PHE A 98 -4.91 -12.72 6.03
CA PHE A 98 -3.86 -13.66 6.46
C PHE A 98 -4.24 -14.37 7.76
N TYR A 99 -4.80 -13.64 8.71
CA TYR A 99 -5.23 -14.21 9.99
C TYR A 99 -6.29 -15.29 9.79
N LYS A 100 -7.25 -15.04 8.93
CA LYS A 100 -8.31 -16.00 8.63
C LYS A 100 -7.76 -17.29 8.05
N ASN A 101 -6.72 -17.21 7.22
CA ASN A 101 -6.08 -18.39 6.65
C ASN A 101 -5.31 -19.18 7.69
N ASP A 102 -4.79 -18.53 8.71
CA ASP A 102 -4.00 -19.17 9.78
C ASP A 102 -4.87 -19.74 10.89
N CYS A 103 -6.13 -19.39 10.96
CA CYS A 103 -7.06 -19.78 12.03
C CYS A 103 -7.93 -20.99 11.69
N ILE A 104 -7.46 -21.87 10.88
CA ILE A 104 -8.22 -23.06 10.50
C ILE A 104 -8.18 -24.13 11.58
#